data_cc9f9fea01dcdb50a0b7d0f47615d523
#
_entry.id   cc9f9fea01dcdb50a0b7d0f47615d523
#
_cell.length_a   1.000
_cell.length_b   1.000
_cell.length_c   1.000
_cell.angle_alpha   90.00
_cell.angle_beta   90.00
_cell.angle_gamma   90.00
#
_symmetry.space_group_name_H-M   'P 1'
#
loop_
_entity.id
_entity.type
_entity.pdbx_description
1 polymer ?
#
loop_
_entity_poly.entity_id
_entity_poly.type
_entity_poly.pdbx_seq_one_letter_code
_entity_poly.pdbx_strand_id
1 'polypeptide(L)'
;ICELPARFTASATLTKIPGLLYSLGGRVDVGLDRGAAPTADAPVVLTIQPGVVIYASTGVSWLAVNRGNRISAIGTPTSPIVFTSRDNVLGLVTDDSQGQWGGVVLLARAPVTDCTVAPAATPGSVNCERQTEGAVDPAYFGGATPNDNSGTMKYVQIRYSG
;
A
#
# COMPACT_ATOMS: atom_id res chain seq x y z
N ILE A 1 -2.72 19.38 7.84
CA ILE A 1 -2.08 18.10 7.52
C ILE A 1 -2.32 17.16 8.68
N CYS A 2 -2.62 15.90 8.37
CA CYS A 2 -2.72 14.81 9.34
C CYS A 2 -1.73 13.73 8.93
N GLU A 3 -0.67 13.50 9.71
CA GLU A 3 0.28 12.43 9.46
C GLU A 3 -0.34 11.09 9.86
N LEU A 4 -0.23 10.09 8.97
CA LEU A 4 -0.72 8.75 9.22
C LEU A 4 0.22 8.00 10.18
N PRO A 5 -0.33 7.12 11.04
CA PRO A 5 0.51 6.29 11.90
C PRO A 5 1.39 5.36 11.04
N ALA A 6 2.56 5.00 11.53
CA ALA A 6 3.42 4.02 10.84
C ALA A 6 2.72 2.67 10.59
N ARG A 7 1.69 2.35 11.37
CA ARG A 7 0.86 1.15 11.17
C ARG A 7 -0.55 1.34 11.66
N PHE A 8 -1.52 0.93 10.84
CA PHE A 8 -2.89 0.72 11.25
C PHE A 8 -3.02 -0.65 11.91
N THR A 9 -3.26 -0.69 13.21
CA THR A 9 -3.44 -1.95 13.97
C THR A 9 -4.90 -2.38 14.05
N ALA A 10 -5.83 -1.50 13.68
CA ALA A 10 -7.26 -1.74 13.56
C ALA A 10 -7.78 -1.06 12.29
N SER A 11 -8.95 -1.50 11.83
CA SER A 11 -9.62 -0.88 10.68
C SER A 11 -9.88 0.60 10.93
N ALA A 12 -9.63 1.42 9.91
CA ALA A 12 -9.73 2.87 10.00
C ALA A 12 -10.30 3.47 8.72
N THR A 13 -10.85 4.68 8.82
CA THR A 13 -11.35 5.43 7.68
C THR A 13 -10.66 6.78 7.58
N LEU A 14 -10.05 7.06 6.43
CA LEU A 14 -9.58 8.39 6.08
C LEU A 14 -10.75 9.19 5.51
N THR A 15 -11.23 10.13 6.31
CA THR A 15 -12.41 10.94 5.99
C THR A 15 -12.01 12.16 5.16
N LYS A 16 -12.79 12.49 4.13
CA LYS A 16 -12.61 13.74 3.39
C LYS A 16 -13.04 14.92 4.24
N ILE A 17 -12.08 15.74 4.62
CA ILE A 17 -12.28 17.00 5.33
C ILE A 17 -11.74 18.12 4.43
N PRO A 18 -12.52 19.19 4.15
CA PRO A 18 -12.05 20.32 3.34
C PRO A 18 -10.75 20.92 3.89
N GLY A 19 -9.75 21.10 3.03
CA GLY A 19 -8.44 21.65 3.39
C GLY A 19 -7.51 20.67 4.13
N LEU A 20 -7.95 19.45 4.47
CA LEU A 20 -7.09 18.45 5.08
C LEU A 20 -6.40 17.59 4.03
N LEU A 21 -5.09 17.44 4.17
CA LEU A 21 -4.26 16.45 3.49
C LEU A 21 -3.74 15.45 4.50
N TYR A 22 -3.67 14.18 4.11
CA TYR A 22 -2.98 13.14 4.87
C TYR A 22 -1.55 12.98 4.37
N SER A 23 -0.61 12.61 5.25
CA SER A 23 0.80 12.41 4.88
C SER A 23 1.34 11.06 5.31
N LEU A 24 2.21 10.49 4.48
CA LEU A 24 3.03 9.32 4.77
C LEU A 24 4.41 9.82 5.20
N GLY A 25 4.76 9.70 6.49
CA GLY A 25 6.06 10.12 7.03
C GLY A 25 7.21 9.15 6.72
N GLY A 26 6.91 7.97 6.20
CA GLY A 26 7.79 6.87 5.86
C GLY A 26 6.96 5.69 5.36
N ARG A 27 7.39 4.46 5.62
CA ARG A 27 6.54 3.28 5.39
C ARG A 27 5.32 3.34 6.31
N VAL A 28 4.13 3.18 5.73
CA VAL A 28 2.86 3.04 6.45
C VAL A 28 2.26 1.68 6.15
N ASP A 29 2.05 0.87 7.17
CA ASP A 29 1.49 -0.46 7.06
C ASP A 29 -0.03 -0.49 7.29
N VAL A 30 -0.79 -1.14 6.44
CA VAL A 30 -2.16 -1.58 6.73
C VAL A 30 -2.09 -2.99 7.32
N GLY A 31 -2.22 -3.08 8.63
CA GLY A 31 -2.09 -4.30 9.42
C GLY A 31 -0.68 -4.86 9.49
N LEU A 32 -0.51 -5.90 10.30
CA LEU A 32 0.68 -6.74 10.30
C LEU A 32 0.63 -7.71 9.10
N ASP A 33 1.79 -8.13 8.61
CA ASP A 33 1.87 -9.29 7.73
C ASP A 33 1.39 -10.54 8.49
N ARG A 34 0.37 -11.20 7.96
CA ARG A 34 -0.24 -12.40 8.55
C ARG A 34 0.32 -13.69 7.96
N GLY A 35 1.46 -13.61 7.27
CA GLY A 35 2.15 -14.75 6.68
C GLY A 35 1.48 -15.28 5.41
N ALA A 36 2.15 -16.28 4.83
CA ALA A 36 1.79 -16.87 3.54
C ALA A 36 0.53 -17.76 3.59
N ALA A 37 0.23 -18.35 4.77
CA ALA A 37 -0.97 -19.16 4.96
C ALA A 37 -2.18 -18.30 5.35
N PRO A 38 -3.39 -18.63 4.86
CA PRO A 38 -4.63 -17.98 5.32
C PRO A 38 -4.82 -18.11 6.82
N THR A 39 -5.32 -17.04 7.46
CA THR A 39 -5.69 -17.02 8.87
C THR A 39 -7.19 -16.77 9.03
N ALA A 40 -7.78 -17.21 10.14
CA ALA A 40 -9.19 -17.00 10.43
C ALA A 40 -9.51 -15.59 10.94
N ASP A 41 -8.49 -14.80 11.28
CA ASP A 41 -8.67 -13.48 11.86
C ASP A 41 -9.26 -12.49 10.84
N ALA A 42 -10.10 -11.58 11.31
CA ALA A 42 -10.64 -10.50 10.49
C ALA A 42 -9.52 -9.56 10.00
N PRO A 43 -9.54 -9.14 8.72
CA PRO A 43 -8.54 -8.23 8.18
C PRO A 43 -8.62 -6.84 8.83
N VAL A 44 -7.47 -6.18 8.96
CA VAL A 44 -7.45 -4.72 9.09
C VAL A 44 -7.79 -4.13 7.72
N VAL A 45 -8.77 -3.22 7.69
CA VAL A 45 -9.21 -2.55 6.45
C VAL A 45 -8.96 -1.06 6.56
N LEU A 46 -8.15 -0.52 5.65
CA LEU A 46 -8.03 0.93 5.48
C LEU A 46 -9.04 1.40 4.44
N THR A 47 -10.08 2.11 4.90
CA THR A 47 -11.07 2.73 4.02
C THR A 47 -10.67 4.17 3.72
N ILE A 48 -10.75 4.57 2.46
CA ILE A 48 -10.40 5.92 2.01
C ILE A 48 -11.60 6.50 1.26
N GLN A 49 -12.12 7.62 1.76
CA GLN A 49 -13.28 8.28 1.17
C GLN A 49 -12.94 8.99 -0.16
N PRO A 50 -13.92 9.15 -1.06
CA PRO A 50 -13.75 9.93 -2.29
C PRO A 50 -13.19 11.33 -2.04
N GLY A 51 -12.26 11.76 -2.88
CA GLY A 51 -11.63 13.08 -2.84
C GLY A 51 -10.57 13.25 -1.74
N VAL A 52 -10.21 12.22 -1.00
CA VAL A 52 -9.08 12.24 -0.07
C VAL A 52 -7.78 12.35 -0.86
N VAL A 53 -6.87 13.18 -0.37
CA VAL A 53 -5.51 13.32 -0.89
C VAL A 53 -4.52 12.87 0.17
N ILE A 54 -3.64 11.95 -0.21
CA ILE A 54 -2.54 11.42 0.60
C ILE A 54 -1.24 11.75 -0.13
N TYR A 55 -0.28 12.33 0.57
CA TYR A 55 1.02 12.60 -0.03
C TYR A 55 2.16 11.99 0.77
N ALA A 56 3.19 11.56 0.06
CA ALA A 56 4.45 11.11 0.62
C ALA A 56 5.30 12.30 1.03
N SER A 57 5.68 12.40 2.29
CA SER A 57 6.48 13.52 2.80
C SER A 57 7.98 13.37 2.51
N THR A 58 8.44 12.16 2.19
CA THR A 58 9.83 11.85 1.79
C THR A 58 9.88 10.84 0.66
N GLY A 59 11.03 10.75 -0.03
CA GLY A 59 11.26 9.80 -1.12
C GLY A 59 11.18 8.32 -0.71
N VAL A 60 11.43 8.02 0.56
CA VAL A 60 11.35 6.65 1.11
C VAL A 60 9.96 6.29 1.65
N SER A 61 9.00 7.20 1.56
CA SER A 61 7.62 6.94 2.01
C SER A 61 6.89 6.01 1.03
N TRP A 62 6.10 5.09 1.56
CA TRP A 62 5.23 4.21 0.78
C TRP A 62 4.12 3.61 1.65
N LEU A 63 3.04 3.17 1.01
CA LEU A 63 1.92 2.50 1.67
C LEU A 63 1.98 1.00 1.36
N ALA A 64 2.05 0.17 2.41
CA ALA A 64 2.04 -1.28 2.32
C ALA A 64 0.71 -1.85 2.82
N VAL A 65 -0.07 -2.49 1.97
CA VAL A 65 -1.19 -3.32 2.40
C VAL A 65 -0.65 -4.74 2.60
N ASN A 66 -0.36 -5.11 3.84
CA ASN A 66 0.27 -6.38 4.17
C ASN A 66 -0.69 -7.56 3.98
N ARG A 67 -0.12 -8.76 3.74
CA ARG A 67 -0.89 -10.00 3.50
C ARG A 67 -1.98 -10.21 4.56
N GLY A 68 -3.18 -10.57 4.11
CA GLY A 68 -4.34 -10.80 4.95
C GLY A 68 -5.05 -9.53 5.44
N ASN A 69 -4.62 -8.35 4.99
CA ASN A 69 -5.29 -7.07 5.24
C ASN A 69 -5.79 -6.47 3.92
N ARG A 70 -6.53 -5.37 3.99
CA ARG A 70 -7.23 -4.84 2.82
C ARG A 70 -7.21 -3.32 2.76
N ILE A 71 -7.28 -2.81 1.54
CA ILE A 71 -7.60 -1.41 1.26
C ILE A 71 -8.99 -1.32 0.60
N SER A 72 -9.78 -0.32 0.98
CA SER A 72 -11.02 0.05 0.32
C SER A 72 -10.92 1.51 -0.10
N ALA A 73 -10.37 1.75 -1.30
CA ALA A 73 -10.14 3.08 -1.84
C ALA A 73 -11.06 3.29 -3.05
N ILE A 74 -12.30 3.69 -2.77
CA ILE A 74 -13.33 3.84 -3.80
C ILE A 74 -13.67 5.31 -3.94
N GLY A 75 -13.03 5.97 -4.93
CA GLY A 75 -13.33 7.32 -5.34
C GLY A 75 -14.52 7.39 -6.32
N THR A 76 -14.71 8.57 -6.93
CA THR A 76 -15.69 8.80 -8.00
C THR A 76 -15.01 9.53 -9.16
N PRO A 77 -15.62 9.60 -10.36
CA PRO A 77 -15.07 10.37 -11.47
C PRO A 77 -14.84 11.85 -11.14
N THR A 78 -15.68 12.43 -10.30
CA THR A 78 -15.61 13.85 -9.90
C THR A 78 -14.88 14.08 -8.58
N SER A 79 -14.57 13.02 -7.86
CA SER A 79 -13.86 13.06 -6.57
C SER A 79 -12.92 11.84 -6.46
N PRO A 80 -11.88 11.76 -7.30
CA PRO A 80 -10.91 10.68 -7.22
C PRO A 80 -10.12 10.75 -5.91
N ILE A 81 -9.65 9.60 -5.46
CA ILE A 81 -8.65 9.53 -4.39
C ILE A 81 -7.27 9.76 -5.03
N VAL A 82 -6.44 10.59 -4.42
CA VAL A 82 -5.13 10.94 -4.97
C VAL A 82 -4.03 10.56 -3.99
N PHE A 83 -3.11 9.73 -4.45
CA PHE A 83 -1.81 9.52 -3.82
C PHE A 83 -0.75 10.27 -4.63
N THR A 84 0.09 11.06 -3.97
CA THR A 84 1.05 11.91 -4.67
C THR A 84 2.31 12.17 -3.84
N SER A 85 3.23 12.97 -4.39
CA SER A 85 4.44 13.42 -3.72
C SER A 85 4.22 14.75 -2.97
N ARG A 86 5.15 15.05 -2.05
CA ARG A 86 5.25 16.36 -1.40
C ARG A 86 5.44 17.48 -2.43
N ASP A 87 6.29 17.26 -3.42
CA ASP A 87 6.60 18.27 -4.43
C ASP A 87 5.38 18.61 -5.28
N ASN A 88 4.50 17.64 -5.58
CA ASN A 88 3.24 17.93 -6.24
C ASN A 88 2.32 18.81 -5.38
N VAL A 89 2.24 18.57 -4.08
CA VAL A 89 1.45 19.40 -3.16
C VAL A 89 1.98 20.83 -3.10
N LEU A 90 3.28 21.02 -3.25
CA LEU A 90 3.96 22.33 -3.23
C LEU A 90 4.00 23.00 -4.61
N GLY A 91 3.50 22.37 -5.67
CA GLY A 91 3.56 22.91 -7.03
C GLY A 91 4.96 22.93 -7.64
N LEU A 92 5.86 22.06 -7.18
CA LEU A 92 7.27 22.01 -7.61
C LEU A 92 7.54 20.96 -8.71
N VAL A 93 6.52 20.22 -9.14
CA VAL A 93 6.66 19.18 -10.17
C VAL A 93 6.68 19.78 -11.58
N THR A 94 7.37 19.06 -12.49
CA THR A 94 7.39 19.32 -13.93
C THR A 94 6.88 18.08 -14.67
N ASP A 95 6.80 18.14 -15.99
CA ASP A 95 6.38 17.00 -16.82
C ASP A 95 7.35 15.79 -16.73
N ASP A 96 8.61 16.05 -16.36
CA ASP A 96 9.65 15.01 -16.20
C ASP A 96 9.73 14.45 -14.77
N SER A 97 8.88 14.93 -13.85
CA SER A 97 8.93 14.50 -12.44
C SER A 97 8.48 13.05 -12.28
N GLN A 98 9.34 12.22 -11.67
CA GLN A 98 9.09 10.80 -11.37
C GLN A 98 9.94 10.35 -10.18
N GLY A 99 9.70 9.15 -9.66
CA GLY A 99 10.56 8.55 -8.63
C GLY A 99 10.59 9.32 -7.30
N GLN A 100 9.53 10.09 -6.99
CA GLN A 100 9.54 10.97 -5.82
C GLN A 100 9.10 10.29 -4.53
N TRP A 101 8.57 9.05 -4.61
CA TRP A 101 8.17 8.23 -3.47
C TRP A 101 7.90 6.78 -3.88
N GLY A 102 7.83 5.86 -2.91
CA GLY A 102 7.78 4.43 -3.16
C GLY A 102 6.41 3.87 -3.62
N GLY A 103 5.36 4.69 -3.66
CA GLY A 103 4.06 4.25 -4.19
C GLY A 103 3.19 3.51 -3.20
N VAL A 104 2.20 2.77 -3.75
CA VAL A 104 1.27 1.91 -3.01
C VAL A 104 1.53 0.46 -3.41
N VAL A 105 1.79 -0.40 -2.44
CA VAL A 105 2.11 -1.80 -2.65
C VAL A 105 1.06 -2.69 -2.00
N LEU A 106 0.42 -3.55 -2.80
CA LEU A 106 -0.56 -4.52 -2.36
C LEU A 106 0.11 -5.90 -2.28
N LEU A 107 0.26 -6.39 -1.07
CA LEU A 107 0.96 -7.65 -0.80
C LEU A 107 -0.07 -8.77 -0.61
N ALA A 108 0.08 -9.84 -1.37
CA ALA A 108 -0.88 -10.92 -1.41
C ALA A 108 -0.21 -12.28 -1.13
N ARG A 109 -1.06 -13.29 -0.86
CA ARG A 109 -0.69 -14.71 -0.69
C ARG A 109 -0.78 -15.49 -1.99
N ALA A 110 -0.90 -14.82 -3.13
CA ALA A 110 -0.92 -15.49 -4.43
C ALA A 110 0.40 -16.26 -4.67
N PRO A 111 0.37 -17.40 -5.36
CA PRO A 111 1.56 -18.16 -5.68
C PRO A 111 2.62 -17.36 -6.42
N VAL A 112 3.87 -17.50 -5.99
CA VAL A 112 5.05 -16.98 -6.68
C VAL A 112 5.98 -18.13 -7.06
N THR A 113 6.81 -17.96 -8.06
CA THR A 113 7.69 -19.01 -8.58
C THR A 113 9.15 -18.80 -8.24
N ASP A 114 9.50 -17.60 -7.81
CA ASP A 114 10.84 -17.23 -7.38
C ASP A 114 10.89 -17.11 -5.85
N CYS A 115 11.42 -18.14 -5.18
CA CYS A 115 11.38 -18.32 -3.74
C CYS A 115 12.62 -17.69 -3.08
N THR A 116 12.77 -16.37 -3.11
CA THR A 116 13.99 -15.70 -2.63
C THR A 116 14.16 -15.72 -1.12
N VAL A 117 13.07 -15.83 -0.35
CA VAL A 117 13.11 -15.89 1.13
C VAL A 117 13.54 -17.29 1.61
N ALA A 118 13.05 -18.32 0.94
CA ALA A 118 13.40 -19.71 1.21
C ALA A 118 13.76 -20.41 -0.10
N PRO A 119 15.01 -20.31 -0.59
CA PRO A 119 15.40 -20.79 -1.93
C PRO A 119 15.17 -22.28 -2.18
N ALA A 120 15.07 -23.10 -1.12
CA ALA A 120 14.76 -24.54 -1.22
C ALA A 120 13.25 -24.83 -1.27
N ALA A 121 12.37 -23.83 -1.14
CA ALA A 121 10.94 -24.02 -1.21
C ALA A 121 10.51 -24.37 -2.65
N THR A 122 9.44 -25.16 -2.74
CA THR A 122 8.85 -25.49 -4.06
C THR A 122 8.13 -24.27 -4.61
N PRO A 123 8.40 -23.86 -5.86
CA PRO A 123 7.67 -22.79 -6.53
C PRO A 123 6.15 -22.98 -6.45
N GLY A 124 5.42 -21.91 -6.12
CA GLY A 124 3.97 -21.94 -5.95
C GLY A 124 3.45 -22.51 -4.64
N SER A 125 4.34 -23.02 -3.77
CA SER A 125 3.95 -23.53 -2.45
C SER A 125 3.76 -22.39 -1.44
N VAL A 126 3.14 -22.68 -0.30
CA VAL A 126 2.96 -21.73 0.82
C VAL A 126 4.28 -21.21 1.39
N ASN A 127 5.36 -21.96 1.25
CA ASN A 127 6.69 -21.58 1.73
C ASN A 127 7.51 -20.80 0.70
N CYS A 128 6.98 -20.64 -0.52
CA CYS A 128 7.61 -19.85 -1.56
C CYS A 128 7.22 -18.36 -1.40
N GLU A 129 8.12 -17.58 -0.85
CA GLU A 129 7.90 -16.19 -0.52
C GLU A 129 8.99 -15.29 -1.13
N ARG A 130 8.63 -14.04 -1.38
CA ARG A 130 9.55 -12.98 -1.81
C ARG A 130 9.43 -11.76 -0.91
N GLN A 131 10.39 -10.86 -1.05
CA GLN A 131 10.37 -9.51 -0.47
C GLN A 131 10.22 -8.47 -1.57
N THR A 132 9.64 -7.32 -1.21
CA THR A 132 9.67 -6.12 -2.09
C THR A 132 11.12 -5.67 -2.27
N GLU A 133 11.46 -5.26 -3.50
CA GLU A 133 12.77 -4.75 -3.84
C GLU A 133 12.83 -3.22 -3.61
N GLY A 134 14.03 -2.70 -3.39
CA GLY A 134 14.28 -1.26 -3.28
C GLY A 134 13.86 -0.59 -1.97
N ALA A 135 13.15 -1.27 -1.08
CA ALA A 135 12.78 -0.73 0.22
C ALA A 135 13.87 -0.98 1.27
N VAL A 136 14.12 0.02 2.15
CA VAL A 136 15.04 -0.13 3.29
C VAL A 136 14.50 -1.15 4.29
N ASP A 137 13.16 -1.21 4.43
CA ASP A 137 12.44 -2.20 5.25
C ASP A 137 11.46 -2.94 4.35
N PRO A 138 11.89 -4.05 3.70
CA PRO A 138 11.07 -4.76 2.73
C PRO A 138 9.89 -5.47 3.39
N ALA A 139 8.81 -5.66 2.62
CA ALA A 139 7.64 -6.43 3.01
C ALA A 139 7.58 -7.76 2.25
N TYR A 140 6.95 -8.76 2.86
CA TYR A 140 6.84 -10.11 2.28
C TYR A 140 5.56 -10.25 1.44
N PHE A 141 5.65 -11.04 0.37
CA PHE A 141 4.52 -11.47 -0.43
C PHE A 141 4.72 -12.91 -0.92
N GLY A 142 3.66 -13.51 -1.45
CA GLY A 142 3.64 -14.90 -1.86
C GLY A 142 2.94 -15.81 -0.86
N GLY A 143 2.64 -17.02 -1.30
CA GLY A 143 1.88 -18.04 -0.60
C GLY A 143 1.28 -19.04 -1.59
N ALA A 144 0.16 -19.67 -1.22
CA ALA A 144 -0.51 -20.67 -2.04
C ALA A 144 -2.02 -20.37 -2.23
N THR A 145 -2.43 -19.11 -2.15
CA THR A 145 -3.84 -18.69 -2.26
C THR A 145 -4.06 -17.89 -3.55
N PRO A 146 -4.43 -18.52 -4.68
CA PRO A 146 -4.54 -17.83 -5.97
C PRO A 146 -5.54 -16.66 -6.00
N ASN A 147 -6.59 -16.75 -5.19
CA ASN A 147 -7.68 -15.76 -5.11
C ASN A 147 -7.59 -14.92 -3.83
N ASP A 148 -6.38 -14.68 -3.30
CA ASP A 148 -6.22 -13.78 -2.16
C ASP A 148 -6.68 -12.36 -2.50
N ASN A 149 -7.28 -11.67 -1.53
CA ASN A 149 -7.96 -10.40 -1.76
C ASN A 149 -7.37 -9.30 -0.88
N SER A 150 -6.62 -8.40 -1.48
CA SER A 150 -6.03 -7.22 -0.83
C SER A 150 -6.96 -6.00 -0.83
N GLY A 151 -8.18 -6.11 -1.36
CA GLY A 151 -9.17 -5.04 -1.33
C GLY A 151 -9.60 -4.52 -2.70
N THR A 152 -10.07 -3.28 -2.73
CA THR A 152 -10.60 -2.64 -3.95
C THR A 152 -10.04 -1.23 -4.09
N MET A 153 -9.59 -0.90 -5.30
CA MET A 153 -9.20 0.46 -5.70
C MET A 153 -9.99 0.85 -6.95
N LYS A 154 -10.71 1.97 -6.89
CA LYS A 154 -11.51 2.50 -8.00
C LYS A 154 -11.45 4.03 -8.02
N TYR A 155 -11.26 4.63 -9.18
CA TYR A 155 -11.04 6.07 -9.33
C TYR A 155 -9.94 6.58 -8.40
N VAL A 156 -8.80 5.93 -8.44
CA VAL A 156 -7.59 6.27 -7.69
C VAL A 156 -6.52 6.76 -8.66
N GLN A 157 -5.82 7.80 -8.29
CA GLN A 157 -4.67 8.33 -9.01
C GLN A 157 -3.43 8.14 -8.14
N ILE A 158 -2.39 7.53 -8.68
CA ILE A 158 -1.07 7.40 -8.06
C ILE A 158 -0.11 8.18 -8.96
N ARG A 159 0.48 9.25 -8.41
CA ARG A 159 1.27 10.22 -9.16
C ARG A 159 2.68 10.30 -8.62
N TYR A 160 3.67 10.43 -9.53
CA TYR A 160 5.08 10.69 -9.23
C TYR A 160 5.75 9.62 -8.35
N SER A 161 5.21 8.39 -8.32
CA SER A 161 5.85 7.23 -7.69
C SER A 161 6.88 6.60 -8.65
N GLY A 162 7.75 5.73 -8.12
CA GLY A 162 8.70 4.97 -8.92
C GLY A 162 9.78 4.35 -8.08
#